data_2d70f5dbcca42ca33cd32765750e72d1
#
_entry.id   2d70f5dbcca42ca33cd32765750e72d1
#
_cell.length_a   1.000
_cell.length_b   1.000
_cell.length_c   1.000
_cell.angle_alpha   90.00
_cell.angle_beta   90.00
_cell.angle_gamma   90.00
#
_symmetry.space_group_name_H-M   'P 1'
#
loop_
_entity.id
_entity.type
_entity.pdbx_description
1 polymer ?
#
loop_
_entity_poly.entity_id
_entity_poly.type
_entity_poly.pdbx_seq_one_letter_code
_entity_poly.pdbx_strand_id
1 'polypeptide(L)'
;EKKKNLPVISTPGCLARTPDDMSILLDVIVGEHKEDPISFSLDNSFSEVNLSDQEFSKIKIGWLSDMNGNYQYDPEIIEICNKQLNNLEKHKVIIENLKPKIDAHKLWNCWGTLRAKSIYEDIITMNIKDVNEMTPQAIWEYNKGIKLTDEDVKSALNSRIELSNDVNSLFGDFDFLALPSQQSFPFDKNLRHPEKI
;
A
#
# COMPACT_ATOMS: atom_id res chain seq x y z
N GLU A 1 -5.01 -4.17 27.16
CA GLU A 1 -5.24 -4.31 25.69
C GLU A 1 -4.45 -5.50 25.18
N LYS A 2 -5.15 -6.49 24.57
CA LYS A 2 -4.47 -7.61 23.93
C LYS A 2 -3.77 -7.05 22.70
N LYS A 3 -2.44 -7.04 22.69
CA LYS A 3 -1.64 -6.74 21.50
C LYS A 3 -2.12 -7.65 20.37
N LYS A 4 -2.57 -7.07 19.26
CA LYS A 4 -2.86 -7.84 18.05
C LYS A 4 -1.58 -8.54 17.62
N ASN A 5 -1.60 -9.86 17.53
CA ASN A 5 -0.47 -10.64 17.04
C ASN A 5 -0.37 -10.63 15.51
N LEU A 6 -1.27 -9.90 14.83
CA LEU A 6 -1.25 -9.78 13.38
C LEU A 6 -0.40 -8.58 12.95
N PRO A 7 0.36 -8.71 11.87
CA PRO A 7 1.12 -7.59 11.34
C PRO A 7 0.21 -6.48 10.84
N VAL A 8 0.67 -5.24 10.95
CA VAL A 8 0.00 -4.09 10.36
C VAL A 8 -0.08 -4.28 8.84
N ILE A 9 -1.29 -4.26 8.29
CA ILE A 9 -1.56 -4.43 6.85
C ILE A 9 -2.23 -3.20 6.22
N SER A 10 -2.49 -2.17 7.01
CA SER A 10 -2.97 -0.88 6.55
C SER A 10 -2.39 0.23 7.41
N THR A 11 -2.07 1.35 6.80
CA THR A 11 -1.57 2.54 7.47
C THR A 11 -2.45 3.71 7.10
N PRO A 12 -3.00 4.46 8.06
CA PRO A 12 -3.69 5.72 7.79
C PRO A 12 -2.72 6.69 7.12
N GLY A 13 -3.24 7.48 6.19
CA GLY A 13 -2.48 8.50 5.48
C GLY A 13 -3.30 9.76 5.26
N CYS A 14 -2.64 10.81 4.83
CA CYS A 14 -3.25 12.10 4.53
C CYS A 14 -3.82 12.13 3.11
N LEU A 15 -4.88 12.91 2.92
CA LEU A 15 -5.37 13.32 1.61
C LEU A 15 -5.21 14.84 1.50
N ALA A 16 -4.51 15.30 0.48
CA ALA A 16 -4.26 16.71 0.23
C ALA A 16 -4.36 17.02 -1.27
N ARG A 17 -4.50 18.29 -1.63
CA ARG A 17 -4.55 18.72 -3.03
C ARG A 17 -3.17 18.87 -3.64
N THR A 18 -2.18 19.20 -2.83
CA THR A 18 -0.80 19.42 -3.25
C THR A 18 0.18 18.62 -2.36
N PRO A 19 1.38 18.33 -2.85
CA PRO A 19 2.44 17.76 -2.01
C PRO A 19 2.82 18.67 -0.83
N ASP A 20 2.75 20.00 -1.01
CA ASP A 20 3.06 20.95 0.07
C ASP A 20 2.04 20.85 1.21
N ASP A 21 0.73 20.82 0.89
CA ASP A 21 -0.31 20.59 1.90
C ASP A 21 -0.14 19.23 2.59
N MET A 22 0.28 18.20 1.83
CA MET A 22 0.57 16.88 2.35
C MET A 22 1.72 16.94 3.36
N SER A 23 2.80 17.63 3.02
CA SER A 23 3.98 17.79 3.87
C SER A 23 3.64 18.45 5.21
N ILE A 24 2.86 19.53 5.18
CA ILE A 24 2.37 20.21 6.39
C ILE A 24 1.53 19.27 7.26
N LEU A 25 0.65 18.47 6.65
CA LEU A 25 -0.16 17.51 7.38
C LEU A 25 0.69 16.39 8.01
N LEU A 26 1.68 15.89 7.27
CA LEU A 26 2.61 14.88 7.77
C LEU A 26 3.42 15.38 8.97
N ASP A 27 3.86 16.63 8.95
CA ASP A 27 4.57 17.24 10.09
C ASP A 27 3.74 17.25 11.39
N VAL A 28 2.41 17.24 11.27
CA VAL A 28 1.50 17.22 12.42
C VAL A 28 1.25 15.80 12.94
N ILE A 29 1.15 14.81 12.05
CA ILE A 29 0.69 13.47 12.43
C ILE A 29 1.81 12.44 12.58
N VAL A 30 3.00 12.70 12.03
CA VAL A 30 4.15 11.80 12.14
C VAL A 30 4.95 12.15 13.39
N GLY A 31 5.39 11.13 14.10
CA GLY A 31 6.21 11.30 15.31
C GLY A 31 6.14 10.07 16.20
N GLU A 32 7.03 10.04 17.19
CA GLU A 32 7.06 8.97 18.18
C GLU A 32 5.87 9.07 19.13
N HIS A 33 5.19 7.95 19.37
CA HIS A 33 4.11 7.86 20.34
C HIS A 33 4.23 6.58 21.17
N LYS A 34 4.15 6.72 22.49
CA LYS A 34 4.36 5.62 23.46
C LYS A 34 3.45 4.40 23.29
N GLU A 35 2.28 4.58 22.68
CA GLU A 35 1.30 3.51 22.44
C GLU A 35 1.46 2.85 21.06
N ASP A 36 2.30 3.43 20.20
CA ASP A 36 2.62 2.88 18.87
C ASP A 36 4.08 2.41 18.84
N PRO A 37 4.33 1.10 18.99
CA PRO A 37 5.69 0.56 19.09
C PRO A 37 6.48 0.62 17.76
N ILE A 38 5.84 0.97 16.65
CA ILE A 38 6.48 1.13 15.35
C ILE A 38 6.60 2.59 14.92
N SER A 39 6.12 3.53 15.76
CA SER A 39 6.34 4.95 15.53
C SER A 39 7.80 5.32 15.77
N PHE A 40 8.26 6.34 15.08
CA PHE A 40 9.63 6.83 15.17
C PHE A 40 9.67 8.36 15.13
N SER A 41 10.71 8.92 15.75
CA SER A 41 10.97 10.34 15.66
C SER A 41 11.62 10.71 14.33
N LEU A 42 11.30 11.90 13.84
CA LEU A 42 11.94 12.51 12.66
C LEU A 42 12.68 13.77 13.10
N ASP A 43 13.89 13.92 12.63
CA ASP A 43 14.72 15.09 12.93
C ASP A 43 14.41 16.30 12.05
N ASN A 44 13.75 16.05 10.91
CA ASN A 44 13.45 17.09 9.90
C ASN A 44 11.95 17.15 9.62
N SER A 45 11.48 18.38 9.35
CA SER A 45 10.12 18.64 8.88
C SER A 45 9.98 18.26 7.40
N PHE A 46 8.87 17.64 7.04
CA PHE A 46 8.55 17.34 5.62
C PHE A 46 8.33 18.63 4.82
N SER A 47 7.73 19.65 5.43
CA SER A 47 7.44 20.94 4.77
C SER A 47 8.67 21.79 4.51
N GLU A 48 9.79 21.48 5.17
CA GLU A 48 11.08 22.17 4.98
C GLU A 48 11.99 21.47 3.95
N VAL A 49 11.60 20.30 3.47
CA VAL A 49 12.41 19.57 2.47
C VAL A 49 12.35 20.30 1.13
N ASN A 50 13.50 20.72 0.65
CA ASN A 50 13.66 21.33 -0.66
C ASN A 50 14.85 20.67 -1.38
N LEU A 51 14.54 19.85 -2.38
CA LEU A 51 15.55 19.12 -3.14
C LEU A 51 16.09 19.97 -4.27
N SER A 52 17.42 20.07 -4.37
CA SER A 52 18.09 20.68 -5.52
C SER A 52 18.13 19.72 -6.72
N ASP A 53 18.32 20.24 -7.93
CA ASP A 53 18.49 19.43 -9.14
C ASP A 53 19.67 18.44 -9.02
N GLN A 54 20.69 18.78 -8.24
CA GLN A 54 21.83 17.90 -7.99
C GLN A 54 21.44 16.70 -7.11
N GLU A 55 20.51 16.88 -6.17
CA GLU A 55 19.98 15.80 -5.34
C GLU A 55 19.03 14.92 -6.14
N PHE A 56 18.17 15.50 -6.98
CA PHE A 56 17.34 14.74 -7.91
C PHE A 56 18.16 13.84 -8.83
N SER A 57 19.32 14.28 -9.30
CA SER A 57 20.16 13.51 -10.22
C SER A 57 20.80 12.25 -9.59
N LYS A 58 20.68 12.06 -8.29
CA LYS A 58 21.16 10.87 -7.58
C LYS A 58 20.05 9.83 -7.36
N ILE A 59 18.79 10.24 -7.55
CA ILE A 59 17.62 9.39 -7.29
C ILE A 59 17.50 8.34 -8.39
N LYS A 60 17.32 7.09 -7.98
CA LYS A 60 17.04 5.96 -8.85
C LYS A 60 15.68 5.37 -8.52
N ILE A 61 14.82 5.23 -9.54
CA ILE A 61 13.47 4.69 -9.42
C ILE A 61 13.37 3.41 -10.24
N GLY A 62 12.99 2.32 -9.59
CA GLY A 62 12.57 1.08 -10.24
C GLY A 62 11.09 1.16 -10.62
N TRP A 63 10.77 1.21 -11.91
CA TRP A 63 9.40 1.25 -12.41
C TRP A 63 8.84 -0.16 -12.61
N LEU A 64 7.80 -0.51 -11.87
CA LEU A 64 7.19 -1.83 -11.87
C LEU A 64 6.04 -1.98 -12.89
N SER A 65 5.56 -0.85 -13.45
CA SER A 65 4.50 -0.81 -14.46
C SER A 65 3.27 -1.66 -14.06
N ASP A 66 2.93 -2.65 -14.87
CA ASP A 66 1.85 -3.61 -14.66
C ASP A 66 2.29 -4.87 -13.89
N MET A 67 3.41 -4.79 -13.17
CA MET A 67 3.99 -5.94 -12.46
C MET A 67 4.27 -7.12 -13.36
N ASN A 68 4.80 -6.86 -14.56
CA ASN A 68 5.12 -7.87 -15.58
C ASN A 68 3.88 -8.65 -16.05
N GLY A 69 2.78 -7.92 -16.29
CA GLY A 69 1.50 -8.48 -16.76
C GLY A 69 0.64 -9.11 -15.66
N ASN A 70 1.02 -8.99 -14.38
CA ASN A 70 0.25 -9.56 -13.28
C ASN A 70 -0.98 -8.71 -12.93
N TYR A 71 -0.98 -7.42 -13.27
CA TYR A 71 -2.10 -6.51 -13.02
C TYR A 71 -2.58 -5.89 -14.31
N GLN A 72 -3.89 -5.87 -14.48
CA GLN A 72 -4.54 -5.16 -15.57
C GLN A 72 -4.82 -3.72 -15.13
N TYR A 73 -4.58 -2.78 -16.02
CA TYR A 73 -4.84 -1.36 -15.83
C TYR A 73 -5.61 -0.81 -17.03
N ASP A 74 -6.43 0.20 -16.82
CA ASP A 74 -6.90 1.03 -17.93
C ASP A 74 -5.66 1.56 -18.68
N PRO A 75 -5.58 1.40 -20.02
CA PRO A 75 -4.35 1.69 -20.78
C PRO A 75 -3.80 3.10 -20.55
N GLU A 76 -4.68 4.09 -20.42
CA GLU A 76 -4.29 5.48 -20.20
C GLU A 76 -3.63 5.72 -18.86
N ILE A 77 -3.87 4.87 -17.84
CA ILE A 77 -3.21 4.98 -16.52
C ILE A 77 -1.71 4.76 -16.65
N ILE A 78 -1.32 3.69 -17.34
CA ILE A 78 0.11 3.39 -17.59
C ILE A 78 0.73 4.50 -18.42
N GLU A 79 0.01 5.02 -19.43
CA GLU A 79 0.48 6.12 -20.27
C GLU A 79 0.72 7.41 -19.46
N ILE A 80 -0.22 7.79 -18.59
CA ILE A 80 -0.09 8.94 -17.70
C ILE A 80 1.12 8.77 -16.77
N CYS A 81 1.28 7.60 -16.15
CA CYS A 81 2.41 7.31 -15.28
C CYS A 81 3.74 7.44 -16.04
N ASN A 82 3.85 6.81 -17.20
CA ASN A 82 5.06 6.90 -18.03
C ASN A 82 5.39 8.35 -18.42
N LYS A 83 4.38 9.16 -18.77
CA LYS A 83 4.55 10.58 -19.07
C LYS A 83 5.11 11.35 -17.88
N GLN A 84 4.64 11.06 -16.66
CA GLN A 84 5.15 11.72 -15.45
C GLN A 84 6.58 11.27 -15.10
N LEU A 85 6.87 9.98 -15.24
CA LEU A 85 8.22 9.47 -15.07
C LEU A 85 9.21 10.13 -16.03
N ASN A 86 8.85 10.26 -17.33
CA ASN A 86 9.65 10.98 -18.32
C ASN A 86 9.88 12.46 -17.94
N ASN A 87 8.96 13.08 -17.19
CA ASN A 87 9.18 14.43 -16.66
C ASN A 87 10.26 14.43 -15.56
N LEU A 88 10.31 13.42 -14.71
CA LEU A 88 11.36 13.28 -13.70
C LEU A 88 12.73 13.06 -14.32
N GLU A 89 12.83 12.36 -15.46
CA GLU A 89 14.08 12.20 -16.20
C GLU A 89 14.68 13.53 -16.66
N LYS A 90 13.84 14.56 -16.91
CA LYS A 90 14.33 15.92 -17.22
C LYS A 90 15.11 16.55 -16.07
N HIS A 91 14.85 16.10 -14.84
CA HIS A 91 15.59 16.46 -13.63
C HIS A 91 16.73 15.47 -13.33
N LYS A 92 17.09 14.62 -14.32
CA LYS A 92 18.15 13.63 -14.25
C LYS A 92 17.91 12.49 -13.24
N VAL A 93 16.67 12.28 -12.82
CA VAL A 93 16.28 11.07 -12.09
C VAL A 93 16.49 9.86 -13.00
N ILE A 94 17.09 8.81 -12.48
CA ILE A 94 17.33 7.57 -13.23
C ILE A 94 16.11 6.67 -13.04
N ILE A 95 15.48 6.28 -14.15
CA ILE A 95 14.31 5.40 -14.14
C ILE A 95 14.61 4.13 -14.90
N GLU A 96 14.43 2.99 -14.25
CA GLU A 96 14.65 1.67 -14.86
C GLU A 96 13.39 0.83 -14.78
N ASN A 97 13.00 0.25 -15.93
CA ASN A 97 11.87 -0.68 -15.98
C ASN A 97 12.27 -2.02 -15.36
N LEU A 98 11.54 -2.43 -14.33
CA LEU A 98 11.74 -3.70 -13.66
C LEU A 98 10.69 -4.72 -14.11
N LYS A 99 11.08 -5.98 -14.08
CA LYS A 99 10.19 -7.12 -14.34
C LYS A 99 10.14 -8.01 -13.09
N PRO A 100 9.34 -7.63 -12.08
CA PRO A 100 9.29 -8.38 -10.84
C PRO A 100 8.76 -9.80 -11.08
N LYS A 101 9.31 -10.77 -10.35
CA LYS A 101 8.85 -12.15 -10.33
C LYS A 101 7.94 -12.42 -9.12
N ILE A 102 7.18 -11.42 -8.70
CA ILE A 102 6.26 -11.53 -7.58
C ILE A 102 5.00 -12.27 -8.06
N ASP A 103 4.62 -13.32 -7.34
CA ASP A 103 3.36 -14.03 -7.57
C ASP A 103 2.18 -13.18 -7.05
N ALA A 104 1.43 -12.58 -7.97
CA ALA A 104 0.29 -11.74 -7.65
C ALA A 104 -0.84 -12.49 -6.94
N HIS A 105 -1.07 -13.77 -7.27
CA HIS A 105 -2.07 -14.59 -6.59
C HIS A 105 -1.68 -14.88 -5.15
N LYS A 106 -0.42 -15.20 -4.92
CA LYS A 106 0.13 -15.38 -3.58
C LYS A 106 0.02 -14.10 -2.74
N LEU A 107 0.36 -12.95 -3.33
CA LEU A 107 0.23 -11.65 -2.70
C LEU A 107 -1.21 -11.35 -2.31
N TRP A 108 -2.15 -11.52 -3.25
CA TRP A 108 -3.56 -11.27 -3.03
C TRP A 108 -4.16 -12.19 -1.97
N ASN A 109 -3.83 -13.48 -2.01
CA ASN A 109 -4.29 -14.46 -1.02
C ASN A 109 -3.73 -14.15 0.37
N CYS A 110 -2.44 -13.82 0.46
CA CYS A 110 -1.80 -13.41 1.70
C CYS A 110 -2.50 -12.20 2.31
N TRP A 111 -2.64 -11.12 1.55
CA TRP A 111 -3.31 -9.90 1.99
C TRP A 111 -4.77 -10.17 2.40
N GLY A 112 -5.53 -10.85 1.54
CA GLY A 112 -6.94 -11.10 1.78
C GLY A 112 -7.23 -12.00 3.00
N THR A 113 -6.32 -12.93 3.32
CA THR A 113 -6.41 -13.77 4.52
C THR A 113 -6.12 -12.96 5.78
N LEU A 114 -5.01 -12.23 5.79
CA LEU A 114 -4.61 -11.42 6.95
C LEU A 114 -5.62 -10.29 7.22
N ARG A 115 -6.13 -9.66 6.16
CA ARG A 115 -7.15 -8.63 6.29
C ARG A 115 -8.47 -9.16 6.85
N ALA A 116 -8.98 -10.25 6.30
CA ALA A 116 -10.22 -10.85 6.81
C ALA A 116 -10.09 -11.27 8.29
N LYS A 117 -8.94 -11.81 8.68
CA LYS A 117 -8.65 -12.14 10.07
C LYS A 117 -8.61 -10.90 10.95
N SER A 118 -7.96 -9.83 10.50
CA SER A 118 -7.89 -8.56 11.25
C SER A 118 -9.27 -7.95 11.44
N ILE A 119 -10.11 -7.87 10.40
CA ILE A 119 -11.48 -7.35 10.50
C ILE A 119 -12.34 -8.19 11.45
N TYR A 120 -12.24 -9.52 11.37
CA TYR A 120 -12.92 -10.40 12.30
C TYR A 120 -12.54 -10.10 13.76
N GLU A 121 -11.23 -9.98 14.05
CA GLU A 121 -10.76 -9.71 15.41
C GLU A 121 -11.15 -8.31 15.88
N ASP A 122 -11.15 -7.31 15.00
CA ASP A 122 -11.63 -5.96 15.32
C ASP A 122 -13.10 -5.96 15.72
N ILE A 123 -13.97 -6.62 14.96
CA ILE A 123 -15.40 -6.71 15.21
C ILE A 123 -15.67 -7.40 16.55
N ILE A 124 -14.98 -8.49 16.84
CA ILE A 124 -15.09 -9.19 18.13
C ILE A 124 -14.61 -8.29 19.28
N THR A 125 -13.49 -7.59 19.11
CA THR A 125 -12.92 -6.72 20.15
C THR A 125 -13.81 -5.50 20.43
N MET A 126 -14.43 -4.94 19.40
CA MET A 126 -15.38 -3.82 19.51
C MET A 126 -16.72 -4.23 20.10
N ASN A 127 -16.95 -5.54 20.29
CA ASN A 127 -18.20 -6.10 20.83
C ASN A 127 -19.45 -5.62 20.07
N ILE A 128 -19.37 -5.62 18.74
CA ILE A 128 -20.48 -5.23 17.86
C ILE A 128 -21.59 -6.26 18.03
N LYS A 129 -22.77 -5.81 18.49
CA LYS A 129 -23.89 -6.68 18.83
C LYS A 129 -24.59 -7.27 17.60
N ASP A 130 -24.71 -6.47 16.55
CA ASP A 130 -25.32 -6.92 15.28
C ASP A 130 -24.42 -6.56 14.10
N VAL A 131 -23.77 -7.57 13.56
CA VAL A 131 -22.91 -7.41 12.37
C VAL A 131 -23.71 -7.08 11.12
N ASN A 132 -25.02 -7.33 11.09
CA ASN A 132 -25.86 -7.01 9.93
C ASN A 132 -26.10 -5.49 9.77
N GLU A 133 -25.87 -4.70 10.81
CA GLU A 133 -25.90 -3.22 10.73
C GLU A 133 -24.64 -2.63 10.08
N MET A 134 -23.63 -3.45 9.82
CA MET A 134 -22.39 -3.02 9.18
C MET A 134 -22.55 -2.91 7.66
N THR A 135 -21.56 -2.31 7.02
CA THR A 135 -21.51 -2.27 5.56
C THR A 135 -21.42 -3.69 4.98
N PRO A 136 -22.04 -3.97 3.82
CA PRO A 136 -21.96 -5.30 3.19
C PRO A 136 -20.54 -5.80 3.00
N GLN A 137 -19.59 -4.90 2.81
CA GLN A 137 -18.18 -5.22 2.66
C GLN A 137 -17.56 -5.73 3.95
N ALA A 138 -17.84 -5.06 5.07
CA ALA A 138 -17.40 -5.50 6.39
C ALA A 138 -18.01 -6.84 6.79
N ILE A 139 -19.30 -7.06 6.48
CA ILE A 139 -19.97 -8.34 6.69
C ILE A 139 -19.29 -9.45 5.87
N TRP A 140 -18.95 -9.17 4.61
CA TRP A 140 -18.25 -10.14 3.75
C TRP A 140 -16.87 -10.51 4.31
N GLU A 141 -16.06 -9.53 4.71
CA GLU A 141 -14.73 -9.74 5.32
C GLU A 141 -14.86 -10.50 6.66
N TYR A 142 -15.83 -10.14 7.50
CA TYR A 142 -16.11 -10.83 8.75
C TYR A 142 -16.45 -12.31 8.53
N ASN A 143 -17.37 -12.60 7.61
CA ASN A 143 -17.77 -13.96 7.28
C ASN A 143 -16.63 -14.79 6.67
N LYS A 144 -15.70 -14.14 5.96
CA LYS A 144 -14.47 -14.77 5.50
C LYS A 144 -13.55 -15.07 6.69
N GLY A 145 -13.38 -14.10 7.60
CA GLY A 145 -12.51 -14.21 8.77
C GLY A 145 -12.92 -15.33 9.74
N ILE A 146 -14.23 -15.54 9.96
CA ILE A 146 -14.74 -16.65 10.79
C ILE A 146 -14.30 -18.02 10.27
N LYS A 147 -14.19 -18.19 8.96
CA LYS A 147 -13.89 -19.47 8.32
C LYS A 147 -12.40 -19.81 8.30
N LEU A 148 -11.55 -18.84 8.63
CA LEU A 148 -10.10 -19.04 8.61
C LEU A 148 -9.66 -19.91 9.78
N THR A 149 -8.85 -20.91 9.46
CA THR A 149 -8.15 -21.74 10.44
C THR A 149 -6.85 -21.06 10.87
N ASP A 150 -6.26 -21.53 11.98
CA ASP A 150 -4.94 -21.08 12.41
C ASP A 150 -3.84 -21.43 11.38
N GLU A 151 -4.02 -22.53 10.64
CA GLU A 151 -3.09 -22.92 9.58
C GLU A 151 -3.17 -21.97 8.37
N ASP A 152 -4.36 -21.49 8.00
CA ASP A 152 -4.52 -20.48 6.94
C ASP A 152 -3.78 -19.20 7.30
N VAL A 153 -3.94 -18.75 8.55
CA VAL A 153 -3.26 -17.53 9.04
C VAL A 153 -1.74 -17.72 9.07
N LYS A 154 -1.27 -18.85 9.57
CA LYS A 154 0.15 -19.17 9.61
C LYS A 154 0.77 -19.26 8.21
N SER A 155 0.07 -19.87 7.27
CA SER A 155 0.48 -19.93 5.86
C SER A 155 0.56 -18.53 5.25
N ALA A 156 -0.41 -17.67 5.52
CA ALA A 156 -0.40 -16.28 5.05
C ALA A 156 0.75 -15.46 5.66
N LEU A 157 1.07 -15.66 6.95
CA LEU A 157 2.21 -15.01 7.60
C LEU A 157 3.55 -15.43 6.98
N ASN A 158 3.72 -16.73 6.68
CA ASN A 158 4.91 -17.24 5.99
C ASN A 158 5.01 -16.62 4.57
N SER A 159 3.90 -16.62 3.82
CA SER A 159 3.85 -15.99 2.51
C SER A 159 4.20 -14.50 2.55
N ARG A 160 3.79 -13.79 3.60
CA ARG A 160 4.16 -12.38 3.80
C ARG A 160 5.67 -12.20 3.95
N ILE A 161 6.34 -13.07 4.71
CA ILE A 161 7.80 -13.02 4.88
C ILE A 161 8.50 -13.21 3.53
N GLU A 162 8.08 -14.22 2.76
CA GLU A 162 8.65 -14.49 1.44
C GLU A 162 8.43 -13.31 0.49
N LEU A 163 7.19 -12.80 0.39
CA LEU A 163 6.87 -11.62 -0.43
C LEU A 163 7.64 -10.37 0.00
N SER A 164 7.85 -10.19 1.31
CA SER A 164 8.67 -9.08 1.83
C SER A 164 10.13 -9.19 1.36
N ASN A 165 10.69 -10.41 1.37
CA ASN A 165 12.04 -10.64 0.86
C ASN A 165 12.11 -10.41 -0.65
N ASP A 166 11.09 -10.84 -1.41
CA ASP A 166 11.01 -10.60 -2.85
C ASP A 166 10.99 -9.10 -3.17
N VAL A 167 10.16 -8.32 -2.45
CA VAL A 167 10.10 -6.86 -2.60
C VAL A 167 11.42 -6.21 -2.21
N ASN A 168 12.02 -6.60 -1.07
CA ASN A 168 13.31 -6.08 -0.64
C ASN A 168 14.41 -6.34 -1.68
N SER A 169 14.36 -7.49 -2.34
CA SER A 169 15.32 -7.81 -3.40
C SER A 169 15.18 -6.94 -4.65
N LEU A 170 13.98 -6.39 -4.89
CA LEU A 170 13.75 -5.47 -6.01
C LEU A 170 14.36 -4.09 -5.77
N PHE A 171 14.49 -3.67 -4.51
CA PHE A 171 15.11 -2.38 -4.22
C PHE A 171 16.56 -2.34 -4.72
N GLY A 172 17.38 -3.37 -4.44
CA GLY A 172 18.76 -3.40 -4.92
C GLY A 172 19.45 -2.05 -4.73
N ASP A 173 19.75 -1.38 -5.85
CA ASP A 173 20.34 -0.04 -5.88
C ASP A 173 19.33 1.09 -6.10
N PHE A 174 18.01 0.82 -6.01
CA PHE A 174 16.96 1.82 -6.18
C PHE A 174 16.59 2.48 -4.86
N ASP A 175 16.39 3.80 -4.89
CA ASP A 175 15.87 4.55 -3.76
C ASP A 175 14.36 4.37 -3.61
N PHE A 176 13.66 4.21 -4.74
CA PHE A 176 12.21 4.04 -4.79
C PHE A 176 11.80 2.95 -5.78
N LEU A 177 10.70 2.27 -5.44
CA LEU A 177 9.93 1.47 -6.38
C LEU A 177 8.62 2.19 -6.67
N ALA A 178 8.29 2.35 -7.94
CA ALA A 178 7.08 3.04 -8.39
C ALA A 178 6.15 2.07 -9.14
N LEU A 179 4.86 2.24 -8.93
CA LEU A 179 3.79 1.55 -9.66
C LEU A 179 2.53 2.42 -9.64
N PRO A 180 1.56 2.21 -10.55
CA PRO A 180 0.30 2.94 -10.49
C PRO A 180 -0.45 2.63 -9.20
N SER A 181 -1.03 3.65 -8.58
CA SER A 181 -1.77 3.52 -7.32
C SER A 181 -3.16 2.91 -7.50
N GLN A 182 -3.72 2.98 -8.70
CA GLN A 182 -5.05 2.48 -9.05
C GLN A 182 -5.03 1.80 -10.41
N GLN A 183 -5.88 0.79 -10.57
CA GLN A 183 -6.00 0.04 -11.83
C GLN A 183 -7.00 0.68 -12.80
N SER A 184 -7.98 1.41 -12.30
CA SER A 184 -9.02 2.07 -13.09
C SER A 184 -9.16 3.54 -12.76
N PHE A 185 -9.68 4.32 -13.69
CA PHE A 185 -10.13 5.69 -13.42
C PHE A 185 -11.34 5.71 -12.46
N PRO A 186 -11.66 6.89 -11.89
CA PRO A 186 -12.87 7.05 -11.10
C PRO A 186 -14.10 6.60 -11.89
N PHE A 187 -14.88 5.70 -11.29
CA PHE A 187 -16.10 5.15 -11.86
C PHE A 187 -17.34 5.74 -11.18
N ASP A 188 -18.53 5.43 -11.68
CA ASP A 188 -19.79 5.95 -11.13
C ASP A 188 -19.88 5.66 -9.62
N LYS A 189 -20.21 6.70 -8.84
CA LYS A 189 -20.31 6.62 -7.37
C LYS A 189 -21.36 5.63 -6.86
N ASN A 190 -22.31 5.23 -7.70
CA ASN A 190 -23.33 4.24 -7.36
C ASN A 190 -22.84 2.80 -7.55
N LEU A 191 -21.70 2.60 -8.23
CA LEU A 191 -21.03 1.32 -8.32
C LEU A 191 -20.16 1.12 -7.08
N ARG A 192 -20.12 -0.12 -6.57
CA ARG A 192 -19.23 -0.47 -5.46
C ARG A 192 -17.79 -0.70 -5.91
N HIS A 193 -17.62 -1.20 -7.11
CA HIS A 193 -16.34 -1.48 -7.76
C HIS A 193 -16.57 -1.57 -9.26
N PRO A 194 -15.55 -1.35 -10.09
CA PRO A 194 -15.65 -1.61 -11.53
C PRO A 194 -15.90 -3.09 -11.77
N GLU A 195 -16.73 -3.39 -12.76
CA GLU A 195 -17.03 -4.78 -13.13
C GLU A 195 -15.91 -5.39 -14.00
N LYS A 196 -15.23 -4.55 -14.75
CA LYS A 196 -14.07 -4.91 -15.61
C LYS A 196 -13.06 -3.77 -15.63
N ILE A 197 -11.81 -4.12 -15.79
CA ILE A 197 -10.68 -3.25 -16.09
C ILE A 197 -10.15 -3.66 -17.46
#